data_1640f7b6ac1d375eb10e86508eb400fa
#
_entry.id   1640f7b6ac1d375eb10e86508eb400fa
#
_cell.length_a   1.000
_cell.length_b   1.000
_cell.length_c   1.000
_cell.angle_alpha   90.00
_cell.angle_beta   90.00
_cell.angle_gamma   90.00
#
_symmetry.space_group_name_H-M   'P 1'
#
loop_
_entity.id
_entity.type
_entity.pdbx_description
1 polymer ?
#
loop_
_entity_poly.entity_id
_entity_poly.type
_entity_poly.pdbx_seq_one_letter_code
_entity_poly.pdbx_strand_id
1 'polypeptide(L)'
;TTDVSDALLAFGASAIGEFPEGFVQSARDTLEWSQKIDRNESPVTRGLATTAEDRMRSEVIERLMCDLSVDAAEIAKRHGFDPAIFDDVPEKLEPAIFAGIAEVKGSRISVKPRHRLFLRTVAAAFDAHFVAAPNRHAKAV
;
A
#
# COMPACT_ATOMS: atom_id res chain seq x y z
N THR A 1 5.92 -6.79 -2.81
CA THR A 1 6.37 -7.89 -3.69
C THR A 1 5.37 -8.04 -4.83
N THR A 2 5.79 -8.57 -5.95
CA THR A 2 4.92 -8.94 -7.08
C THR A 2 4.51 -10.42 -7.00
N ASP A 3 4.80 -11.06 -5.89
CA ASP A 3 4.54 -12.48 -5.66
C ASP A 3 3.17 -12.67 -5.03
N VAL A 4 2.39 -13.58 -5.58
CA VAL A 4 1.05 -13.94 -5.08
C VAL A 4 1.26 -14.97 -3.98
N SER A 5 1.61 -14.50 -2.78
CA SER A 5 1.74 -15.36 -1.60
C SER A 5 0.66 -14.99 -0.57
N ASP A 6 0.09 -16.00 0.08
CA ASP A 6 -0.94 -15.81 1.12
C ASP A 6 -0.39 -15.15 2.39
N ALA A 7 0.92 -15.22 2.61
CA ALA A 7 1.59 -14.61 3.76
C ALA A 7 3.05 -14.28 3.46
N LEU A 8 3.52 -13.18 4.04
CA LEU A 8 4.92 -12.79 4.05
C LEU A 8 5.48 -12.97 5.47
N LEU A 9 6.35 -13.95 5.65
CA LEU A 9 7.10 -14.12 6.90
C LEU A 9 8.35 -13.25 6.87
N ALA A 10 8.45 -12.31 7.81
CA ALA A 10 9.59 -11.42 7.91
C ALA A 10 10.45 -11.73 9.13
N PHE A 11 11.76 -11.77 8.96
CA PHE A 11 12.73 -12.12 9.99
C PHE A 11 13.66 -10.93 10.28
N GLY A 12 13.96 -10.73 11.57
CA GLY A 12 14.90 -9.73 12.05
C GLY A 12 14.24 -8.57 12.79
N ALA A 13 15.08 -7.68 13.32
CA ALA A 13 14.63 -6.45 13.97
C ALA A 13 13.91 -5.55 12.97
N SER A 14 12.84 -4.90 13.39
CA SER A 14 11.95 -4.03 12.60
C SER A 14 11.22 -4.71 11.44
N ALA A 15 11.40 -5.99 11.19
CA ALA A 15 10.79 -6.71 10.08
C ALA A 15 9.26 -6.70 10.18
N ILE A 16 8.60 -6.51 9.04
CA ILE A 16 7.14 -6.47 8.93
C ILE A 16 6.68 -7.69 8.15
N GLY A 17 5.91 -8.55 8.80
CA GLY A 17 5.21 -9.67 8.19
C GLY A 17 3.79 -9.27 7.79
N GLU A 18 3.29 -9.91 6.74
CA GLU A 18 1.93 -9.72 6.23
C GLU A 18 1.19 -11.06 6.25
N PHE A 19 -0.03 -11.05 6.74
CA PHE A 19 -0.93 -12.19 6.86
C PHE A 19 -2.32 -11.80 6.35
N PRO A 20 -3.20 -12.76 6.06
CA PRO A 20 -4.57 -12.46 5.62
C PRO A 20 -5.34 -11.55 6.59
N GLU A 21 -5.05 -11.63 7.89
CA GLU A 21 -5.70 -10.86 8.94
C GLU A 21 -5.05 -9.49 9.19
N GLY A 22 -3.84 -9.24 8.67
CA GLY A 22 -3.15 -7.98 8.88
C GLY A 22 -1.63 -8.07 8.89
N PHE A 23 -1.02 -7.05 9.43
CA PHE A 23 0.42 -6.90 9.51
C PHE A 23 0.91 -7.09 10.94
N VAL A 24 2.10 -7.67 11.08
CA VAL A 24 2.82 -7.76 12.35
C VAL A 24 4.22 -7.17 12.19
N GLN A 25 4.71 -6.49 13.23
CA GLN A 25 6.05 -5.93 13.23
C GLN A 25 6.85 -6.42 14.44
N SER A 26 8.06 -6.91 14.17
CA SER A 26 9.05 -7.24 15.20
C SER A 26 9.58 -5.98 15.89
N ALA A 27 10.13 -6.15 17.08
CA ALA A 27 10.81 -5.10 17.83
C ALA A 27 11.77 -4.33 16.91
N ARG A 28 11.69 -3.00 16.97
CA ARG A 28 12.47 -2.11 16.09
C ARG A 28 13.91 -2.00 16.56
N ASP A 29 14.11 -2.04 17.86
CA ASP A 29 15.43 -2.03 18.47
C ASP A 29 16.06 -3.41 18.39
N THR A 30 17.31 -3.47 17.91
CA THR A 30 18.03 -4.72 17.69
C THR A 30 18.32 -5.48 18.99
N LEU A 31 18.61 -4.73 20.08
CA LEU A 31 18.88 -5.33 21.37
C LEU A 31 17.62 -5.94 21.98
N GLU A 32 16.50 -5.21 21.92
CA GLU A 32 15.19 -5.73 22.36
C GLU A 32 14.82 -7.00 21.58
N TRP A 33 14.99 -6.95 20.25
CA TRP A 33 14.71 -8.09 19.38
C TRP A 33 15.56 -9.30 19.77
N SER A 34 16.88 -9.13 19.92
CA SER A 34 17.81 -10.21 20.30
C SER A 34 17.45 -10.82 21.67
N GLN A 35 17.19 -9.97 22.66
CA GLN A 35 16.81 -10.43 24.01
C GLN A 35 15.52 -11.29 24.02
N LYS A 36 14.55 -10.94 23.18
CA LYS A 36 13.32 -11.74 23.03
C LYS A 36 13.62 -13.12 22.41
N ILE A 37 14.45 -13.13 21.36
CA ILE A 37 14.86 -14.39 20.72
C ILE A 37 15.62 -15.28 21.70
N ASP A 38 16.58 -14.73 22.45
CA ASP A 38 17.39 -15.47 23.43
C ASP A 38 16.53 -16.08 24.55
N ARG A 39 15.39 -15.42 24.89
CA ARG A 39 14.42 -15.91 25.86
C ARG A 39 13.36 -16.84 25.25
N ASN A 40 13.45 -17.16 23.96
CA ASN A 40 12.44 -17.89 23.21
C ASN A 40 11.04 -17.24 23.27
N GLU A 41 10.99 -15.91 23.34
CA GLU A 41 9.78 -15.08 23.30
C GLU A 41 9.50 -14.58 21.88
N SER A 42 8.23 -14.31 21.58
CA SER A 42 7.88 -13.70 20.30
C SER A 42 8.49 -12.30 20.18
N PRO A 43 9.25 -12.00 19.11
CA PRO A 43 9.79 -10.67 18.89
C PRO A 43 8.74 -9.66 18.39
N VAL A 44 7.51 -10.09 18.10
CA VAL A 44 6.44 -9.21 17.62
C VAL A 44 6.02 -8.25 18.73
N THR A 45 6.00 -6.96 18.41
CA THR A 45 5.65 -5.88 19.33
C THR A 45 4.46 -5.06 18.87
N ARG A 46 4.08 -5.18 17.59
CA ARG A 46 2.94 -4.46 17.00
C ARG A 46 2.18 -5.36 16.05
N GLY A 47 0.87 -5.14 15.98
CA GLY A 47 -0.02 -5.72 15.00
C GLY A 47 -0.98 -4.67 14.47
N LEU A 48 -1.37 -4.80 13.21
CA LEU A 48 -2.42 -4.00 12.58
C LEU A 48 -3.34 -4.96 11.83
N ALA A 49 -4.58 -5.06 12.30
CA ALA A 49 -5.60 -5.82 11.58
C ALA A 49 -6.04 -5.06 10.31
N THR A 50 -6.18 -5.77 9.20
CA THR A 50 -6.70 -5.21 7.95
C THR A 50 -8.20 -5.46 7.82
N THR A 51 -8.92 -4.43 7.38
CA THR A 51 -10.34 -4.53 7.05
C THR A 51 -10.53 -5.12 5.65
N ALA A 52 -11.77 -5.44 5.29
CA ALA A 52 -12.11 -5.83 3.92
C ALA A 52 -11.83 -4.68 2.92
N GLU A 53 -12.07 -3.43 3.34
CA GLU A 53 -11.75 -2.26 2.54
C GLU A 53 -10.24 -2.10 2.33
N ASP A 54 -9.42 -2.29 3.37
CA ASP A 54 -7.96 -2.23 3.26
C ASP A 54 -7.44 -3.26 2.24
N ARG A 55 -7.96 -4.48 2.28
CA ARG A 55 -7.59 -5.53 1.31
C ARG A 55 -7.97 -5.16 -0.12
N MET A 56 -9.17 -4.63 -0.32
CA MET A 56 -9.61 -4.15 -1.64
C MET A 56 -8.73 -3.01 -2.15
N ARG A 57 -8.41 -2.01 -1.31
CA ARG A 57 -7.53 -0.89 -1.67
C ARG A 57 -6.10 -1.35 -1.93
N SER A 58 -5.60 -2.30 -1.15
CA SER A 58 -4.28 -2.92 -1.36
C SER A 58 -4.19 -3.58 -2.72
N GLU A 59 -5.22 -4.31 -3.16
CA GLU A 59 -5.24 -4.93 -4.48
C GLU A 59 -5.24 -3.87 -5.61
N VAL A 60 -6.00 -2.76 -5.46
CA VAL A 60 -5.99 -1.66 -6.44
C VAL A 60 -4.57 -1.07 -6.55
N ILE A 61 -3.93 -0.80 -5.40
CA ILE A 61 -2.57 -0.26 -5.33
C ILE A 61 -1.56 -1.24 -5.96
N GLU A 62 -1.64 -2.51 -5.61
CA GLU A 62 -0.75 -3.55 -6.13
C GLU A 62 -0.86 -3.66 -7.66
N ARG A 63 -2.08 -3.76 -8.20
CA ARG A 63 -2.31 -3.81 -9.64
C ARG A 63 -1.75 -2.59 -10.35
N LEU A 64 -2.04 -1.40 -9.83
CA LEU A 64 -1.49 -0.18 -10.40
C LEU A 64 0.04 -0.17 -10.39
N MET A 65 0.66 -0.62 -9.28
CA MET A 65 2.11 -0.67 -9.13
C MET A 65 2.79 -1.69 -10.07
N CYS A 66 2.13 -2.81 -10.33
CA CYS A 66 2.66 -3.89 -11.17
C CYS A 66 2.38 -3.64 -12.66
N ASP A 67 1.13 -3.30 -12.99
CA ASP A 67 0.61 -3.29 -14.35
C ASP A 67 0.57 -1.88 -14.96
N LEU A 68 0.89 -0.85 -14.18
CA LEU A 68 0.77 0.58 -14.55
C LEU A 68 -0.66 1.00 -14.90
N SER A 69 -1.63 0.16 -14.65
CA SER A 69 -3.04 0.38 -14.97
C SER A 69 -3.94 -0.46 -14.08
N VAL A 70 -5.06 0.09 -13.66
CA VAL A 70 -6.05 -0.62 -12.84
C VAL A 70 -7.45 -0.13 -13.18
N ASP A 71 -8.43 -1.04 -13.15
CA ASP A 71 -9.85 -0.71 -13.12
C ASP A 71 -10.36 -0.80 -11.68
N ALA A 72 -10.42 0.35 -11.01
CA ALA A 72 -10.77 0.40 -9.59
C ALA A 72 -12.20 -0.05 -9.31
N ALA A 73 -13.14 0.25 -10.22
CA ALA A 73 -14.54 -0.18 -10.07
C ALA A 73 -14.69 -1.71 -10.20
N GLU A 74 -13.93 -2.35 -11.07
CA GLU A 74 -13.95 -3.81 -11.22
C GLU A 74 -13.47 -4.48 -9.92
N ILE A 75 -12.39 -3.99 -9.33
CA ILE A 75 -11.86 -4.53 -8.06
C ILE A 75 -12.86 -4.29 -6.92
N ALA A 76 -13.43 -3.07 -6.80
CA ALA A 76 -14.44 -2.78 -5.78
C ALA A 76 -15.61 -3.78 -5.84
N LYS A 77 -16.18 -3.98 -7.03
CA LYS A 77 -17.29 -4.93 -7.24
C LYS A 77 -16.91 -6.36 -6.85
N ARG A 78 -15.72 -6.82 -7.21
CA ARG A 78 -15.24 -8.16 -6.89
C ARG A 78 -15.11 -8.39 -5.39
N HIS A 79 -14.73 -7.34 -4.64
CA HIS A 79 -14.69 -7.34 -3.18
C HIS A 79 -16.03 -7.05 -2.51
N GLY A 80 -17.13 -6.87 -3.28
CA GLY A 80 -18.47 -6.60 -2.75
C GLY A 80 -18.69 -5.14 -2.31
N PHE A 81 -17.86 -4.20 -2.77
CA PHE A 81 -17.99 -2.78 -2.50
C PHE A 81 -18.66 -2.03 -3.67
N ASP A 82 -19.35 -0.93 -3.33
CA ASP A 82 -19.82 0.01 -4.33
C ASP A 82 -18.63 0.74 -4.96
N PRO A 83 -18.53 0.78 -6.31
CA PRO A 83 -17.50 1.56 -6.99
C PRO A 83 -17.43 3.03 -6.59
N ALA A 84 -18.52 3.63 -6.13
CA ALA A 84 -18.56 5.00 -5.62
C ALA A 84 -17.56 5.29 -4.49
N ILE A 85 -17.02 4.24 -3.85
CA ILE A 85 -15.94 4.38 -2.86
C ILE A 85 -14.67 5.05 -3.42
N PHE A 86 -14.55 5.12 -4.74
CA PHE A 86 -13.42 5.75 -5.44
C PHE A 86 -13.80 7.03 -6.20
N ASP A 87 -14.99 7.59 -5.98
CA ASP A 87 -15.45 8.79 -6.69
C ASP A 87 -14.59 10.02 -6.43
N ASP A 88 -13.86 10.07 -5.31
CA ASP A 88 -12.93 11.16 -4.95
C ASP A 88 -11.53 11.02 -5.59
N VAL A 89 -11.22 9.86 -6.16
CA VAL A 89 -9.88 9.59 -6.73
C VAL A 89 -9.53 10.48 -7.92
N PRO A 90 -10.44 10.77 -8.89
CA PRO A 90 -10.14 11.70 -9.98
C PRO A 90 -9.74 13.10 -9.49
N GLU A 91 -10.38 13.63 -8.45
CA GLU A 91 -10.04 14.91 -7.84
C GLU A 91 -8.64 14.86 -7.21
N LYS A 92 -8.33 13.82 -6.45
CA LYS A 92 -6.99 13.60 -5.85
C LYS A 92 -5.89 13.48 -6.91
N LEU A 93 -6.23 12.99 -8.09
CA LEU A 93 -5.30 12.79 -9.21
C LEU A 93 -5.20 13.98 -10.16
N GLU A 94 -6.00 15.04 -9.97
CA GLU A 94 -6.02 16.20 -10.87
C GLU A 94 -4.62 16.77 -11.17
N PRO A 95 -3.70 16.96 -10.20
CA PRO A 95 -2.34 17.42 -10.48
C PRO A 95 -1.54 16.46 -11.36
N ALA A 96 -1.71 15.16 -11.17
CA ALA A 96 -1.03 14.14 -11.96
C ALA A 96 -1.60 14.03 -13.38
N ILE A 97 -2.90 14.23 -13.53
CA ILE A 97 -3.60 14.27 -14.82
C ILE A 97 -3.15 15.52 -15.59
N PHE A 98 -3.15 16.70 -14.96
CA PHE A 98 -2.71 17.95 -15.56
C PHE A 98 -1.25 17.87 -16.04
N ALA A 99 -0.38 17.24 -15.27
CA ALA A 99 1.03 17.01 -15.63
C ALA A 99 1.20 15.91 -16.71
N GLY A 100 0.14 15.26 -17.17
CA GLY A 100 0.19 14.16 -18.14
C GLY A 100 0.84 12.88 -17.64
N ILE A 101 0.97 12.72 -16.31
CA ILE A 101 1.53 11.56 -15.61
C ILE A 101 0.51 10.42 -15.57
N ALA A 102 -0.71 10.74 -15.15
CA ALA A 102 -1.81 9.80 -15.06
C ALA A 102 -2.90 10.11 -16.09
N GLU A 103 -3.60 9.07 -16.51
CA GLU A 103 -4.77 9.15 -17.38
C GLU A 103 -5.93 8.43 -16.69
N VAL A 104 -7.10 9.08 -16.63
CA VAL A 104 -8.33 8.52 -16.06
C VAL A 104 -9.37 8.41 -17.17
N LYS A 105 -9.89 7.20 -17.38
CA LYS A 105 -10.94 6.89 -18.35
C LYS A 105 -12.04 6.08 -17.67
N GLY A 106 -13.09 6.74 -17.21
CA GLY A 106 -14.09 6.12 -16.35
C GLY A 106 -13.42 5.66 -15.05
N SER A 107 -13.58 4.38 -14.70
CA SER A 107 -12.95 3.75 -13.53
C SER A 107 -11.51 3.28 -13.74
N ARG A 108 -11.02 3.37 -14.98
CA ARG A 108 -9.66 2.93 -15.31
C ARG A 108 -8.67 4.06 -15.13
N ILE A 109 -7.66 3.80 -14.31
CA ILE A 109 -6.51 4.68 -14.07
C ILE A 109 -5.27 4.04 -14.67
N SER A 110 -4.46 4.83 -15.37
CA SER A 110 -3.21 4.36 -15.97
C SER A 110 -2.09 5.38 -15.86
N VAL A 111 -0.85 4.89 -15.78
CA VAL A 111 0.38 5.68 -15.74
C VAL A 111 1.27 5.25 -16.90
N LYS A 112 1.74 6.20 -17.71
CA LYS A 112 2.63 5.85 -18.85
C LYS A 112 3.97 5.33 -18.32
N PRO A 113 4.59 4.32 -18.97
CA PRO A 113 5.84 3.71 -18.51
C PRO A 113 6.96 4.72 -18.22
N ARG A 114 7.06 5.78 -19.02
CA ARG A 114 8.04 6.87 -18.82
C ARG A 114 7.86 7.63 -17.52
N HIS A 115 6.66 7.58 -16.92
CA HIS A 115 6.30 8.25 -15.66
C HIS A 115 6.31 7.31 -14.45
N ARG A 116 6.91 6.11 -14.57
CA ARG A 116 6.94 5.08 -13.52
C ARG A 116 7.47 5.60 -12.17
N LEU A 117 8.36 6.59 -12.17
CA LEU A 117 8.89 7.20 -10.94
C LEU A 117 7.79 7.88 -10.09
N PHE A 118 6.71 8.33 -10.72
CA PHE A 118 5.57 8.97 -10.04
C PHE A 118 4.46 7.99 -9.65
N LEU A 119 4.63 6.70 -9.92
CA LEU A 119 3.60 5.69 -9.73
C LEU A 119 3.13 5.62 -8.26
N ARG A 120 4.05 5.74 -7.30
CA ARG A 120 3.70 5.77 -5.88
C ARG A 120 2.83 6.97 -5.50
N THR A 121 3.05 8.12 -6.12
CA THR A 121 2.23 9.31 -5.90
C THR A 121 0.81 9.10 -6.41
N VAL A 122 0.66 8.45 -7.57
CA VAL A 122 -0.66 8.11 -8.12
C VAL A 122 -1.34 7.05 -7.25
N ALA A 123 -0.61 6.01 -6.83
CA ALA A 123 -1.13 4.94 -5.98
C ALA A 123 -1.60 5.44 -4.60
N ALA A 124 -0.95 6.50 -4.07
CA ALA A 124 -1.34 7.10 -2.78
C ALA A 124 -2.77 7.69 -2.78
N ALA A 125 -3.36 7.99 -3.94
CA ALA A 125 -4.74 8.45 -4.04
C ALA A 125 -5.77 7.38 -3.61
N PHE A 126 -5.38 6.10 -3.63
CA PHE A 126 -6.21 4.96 -3.22
C PHE A 126 -6.02 4.58 -1.75
N ASP A 127 -4.97 5.08 -1.09
CA ASP A 127 -4.66 4.78 0.30
C ASP A 127 -5.53 5.63 1.24
N ALA A 128 -6.47 4.97 1.96
CA ALA A 128 -7.35 5.64 2.91
C ALA A 128 -6.60 6.19 4.14
N HIS A 129 -5.41 5.65 4.43
CA HIS A 129 -4.58 6.02 5.57
C HIS A 129 -3.48 7.03 5.21
N PHE A 130 -3.36 7.38 3.95
CA PHE A 130 -2.35 8.33 3.50
C PHE A 130 -2.67 9.74 3.97
N VAL A 131 -1.92 10.23 4.93
CA VAL A 131 -1.93 11.63 5.33
C VAL A 131 -0.69 12.29 4.75
N ALA A 132 -0.88 13.23 3.84
CA ALA A 132 0.20 14.05 3.32
C ALA A 132 0.80 14.87 4.48
N ALA A 133 1.87 14.35 5.10
CA ALA A 133 2.56 15.06 6.17
C ALA A 133 3.66 15.94 5.55
N PRO A 134 3.59 17.27 5.70
CA PRO A 134 4.72 18.12 5.34
C PRO A 134 5.91 17.70 6.21
N ASN A 135 7.05 17.36 5.59
CA ASN A 135 8.35 17.10 6.22
C ASN A 135 8.64 15.72 6.85
N ARG A 136 8.07 14.62 6.38
CA ARG A 136 8.51 13.26 6.79
C ARG A 136 9.48 12.57 5.82
N HIS A 137 10.17 13.31 4.99
CA HIS A 137 11.24 12.72 4.19
C HIS A 137 12.53 12.74 4.98
N ALA A 138 13.23 11.59 5.04
CA ALA A 138 14.60 11.56 5.48
C ALA A 138 15.37 12.59 4.63
N LYS A 139 16.02 13.57 5.28
CA LYS A 139 16.93 14.47 4.59
C LYS A 139 18.05 13.60 4.05
N ALA A 140 18.13 13.47 2.72
CA ALA A 140 19.34 12.97 2.10
C ALA A 140 20.45 13.99 2.41
N VAL A 141 21.47 13.53 3.12
CA VAL A 141 22.68 14.31 3.40
C VAL A 141 23.55 14.26 2.16
#